data_982f720b86c1c2a4fefe40bf643b265b
#
_entry.id   982f720b86c1c2a4fefe40bf643b265b
#
_cell.length_a   1.000
_cell.length_b   1.000
_cell.length_c   1.000
_cell.angle_alpha   90.00
_cell.angle_beta   90.00
_cell.angle_gamma   90.00
#
_symmetry.space_group_name_H-M   'P 1'
#
loop_
_entity.id
_entity.type
_entity.pdbx_description
1 polymer ?
#
loop_
_entity_poly.entity_id
_entity_poly.type
_entity_poly.pdbx_seq_one_letter_code
_entity_poly.pdbx_strand_id
1 'polypeptide(L)'
;MKKRKLLGQNGITLVEIIIVIAIIGILASTSVMMIGHLHYANTQKVVRTLDSSLDALQVRTMSKAGSSYLYIYKLDNGYYTRVLSDNLGSFDDTKLTSDGTKLCNNTIKIRKDSSTGDELTEPG
;
A
#
# COMPACT_ATOMS: atom_id res chain seq x y z
N MET A 1 -17.71 -63.21 -17.82
CA MET A 1 -17.18 -62.02 -18.53
C MET A 1 -17.88 -60.76 -18.00
N LYS A 2 -17.16 -59.90 -17.28
CA LYS A 2 -17.66 -58.66 -16.66
C LYS A 2 -17.62 -57.57 -17.73
N LYS A 3 -18.77 -57.14 -18.25
CA LYS A 3 -18.86 -55.99 -19.17
C LYS A 3 -18.46 -54.71 -18.39
N ARG A 4 -17.30 -54.12 -18.70
CA ARG A 4 -16.91 -52.78 -18.25
C ARG A 4 -17.87 -51.79 -18.90
N LYS A 5 -18.71 -51.16 -18.11
CA LYS A 5 -19.48 -49.97 -18.51
C LYS A 5 -18.50 -48.89 -18.87
N LEU A 6 -18.34 -48.58 -20.14
CA LEU A 6 -17.62 -47.38 -20.58
C LEU A 6 -18.44 -46.20 -20.08
N LEU A 7 -17.88 -45.47 -19.09
CA LEU A 7 -18.40 -44.17 -18.69
C LEU A 7 -18.42 -43.29 -19.94
N GLY A 8 -19.61 -42.87 -20.34
CA GLY A 8 -19.79 -41.98 -21.48
C GLY A 8 -18.96 -40.74 -21.31
N GLN A 9 -17.99 -40.52 -22.17
CA GLN A 9 -17.32 -39.23 -22.30
C GLN A 9 -18.37 -38.28 -22.89
N ASN A 10 -19.02 -37.51 -22.00
CA ASN A 10 -19.84 -36.38 -22.41
C ASN A 10 -18.88 -35.31 -22.92
N GLY A 11 -18.75 -35.19 -24.23
CA GLY A 11 -18.00 -34.11 -24.85
C GLY A 11 -18.63 -32.77 -24.47
N ILE A 12 -17.79 -31.79 -24.14
CA ILE A 12 -18.22 -30.41 -23.87
C ILE A 12 -18.95 -29.88 -25.10
N THR A 13 -20.16 -29.38 -24.93
CA THR A 13 -20.96 -28.82 -26.03
C THR A 13 -20.41 -27.42 -26.40
N LEU A 14 -20.55 -27.07 -27.69
CA LEU A 14 -20.16 -25.76 -28.19
C LEU A 14 -20.89 -24.64 -27.42
N VAL A 15 -22.15 -24.86 -27.05
CA VAL A 15 -22.95 -23.93 -26.24
C VAL A 15 -22.36 -23.72 -24.86
N GLU A 16 -21.87 -24.77 -24.21
CA GLU A 16 -21.26 -24.70 -22.87
C GLU A 16 -19.98 -23.84 -22.88
N ILE A 17 -19.16 -24.01 -23.92
CA ILE A 17 -17.96 -23.16 -24.09
C ILE A 17 -18.34 -21.69 -24.29
N ILE A 18 -19.36 -21.41 -25.12
CA ILE A 18 -19.81 -20.01 -25.35
C ILE A 18 -20.29 -19.37 -24.05
N ILE A 19 -21.05 -20.09 -23.22
CA ILE A 19 -21.54 -19.60 -21.95
C ILE A 19 -20.35 -19.32 -20.99
N VAL A 20 -19.39 -20.24 -20.92
CA VAL A 20 -18.21 -20.07 -20.05
C VAL A 20 -17.39 -18.83 -20.44
N ILE A 21 -17.08 -18.63 -21.71
CA ILE A 21 -16.32 -17.45 -22.17
C ILE A 21 -17.13 -16.16 -21.97
N ALA A 22 -18.45 -16.17 -22.10
CA ALA A 22 -19.29 -15.03 -21.82
C ALA A 22 -19.23 -14.63 -20.34
N ILE A 23 -19.31 -15.59 -19.42
CA ILE A 23 -19.21 -15.34 -17.97
C ILE A 23 -17.82 -14.83 -17.62
N ILE A 24 -16.75 -15.44 -18.16
CA ILE A 24 -15.38 -14.98 -17.93
C ILE A 24 -15.20 -13.54 -18.44
N GLY A 25 -15.76 -13.20 -19.59
CA GLY A 25 -15.70 -11.84 -20.14
C GLY A 25 -16.34 -10.80 -19.23
N ILE A 26 -17.51 -11.11 -18.66
CA ILE A 26 -18.19 -10.22 -17.70
C ILE A 26 -17.37 -10.06 -16.42
N LEU A 27 -16.86 -11.16 -15.86
CA LEU A 27 -16.04 -11.11 -14.64
C LEU A 27 -14.72 -10.35 -14.85
N ALA A 28 -14.07 -10.54 -15.99
CA ALA A 28 -12.84 -9.84 -16.33
C ALA A 28 -13.03 -8.33 -16.46
N SER A 29 -14.14 -7.88 -17.04
CA SER A 29 -14.42 -6.45 -17.24
C SER A 29 -14.62 -5.69 -15.92
N THR A 30 -15.19 -6.31 -14.90
CA THR A 30 -15.40 -5.67 -13.58
C THR A 30 -14.12 -5.58 -12.75
N SER A 31 -13.18 -6.50 -12.95
CA SER A 31 -11.93 -6.57 -12.17
C SER A 31 -11.01 -5.37 -12.40
N VAL A 32 -10.96 -4.80 -13.59
CA VAL A 32 -10.09 -3.67 -13.95
C VAL A 32 -10.48 -2.38 -13.20
N MET A 33 -11.77 -2.12 -13.00
CA MET A 33 -12.24 -0.94 -12.27
C MET A 33 -11.85 -0.96 -10.78
N MET A 34 -11.79 -2.14 -10.17
CA MET A 34 -11.53 -2.30 -8.74
C MET A 34 -10.10 -1.91 -8.36
N ILE A 35 -9.12 -2.14 -9.23
CA ILE A 35 -7.71 -1.83 -8.98
C ILE A 35 -7.49 -0.32 -8.82
N GLY A 36 -8.12 0.51 -9.65
CA GLY A 36 -8.03 1.97 -9.56
C GLY A 36 -8.54 2.53 -8.22
N HIS A 37 -9.64 1.99 -7.71
CA HIS A 37 -10.20 2.40 -6.42
C HIS A 37 -9.31 2.04 -5.23
N LEU A 38 -8.61 0.90 -5.28
CA LEU A 38 -7.68 0.50 -4.22
C LEU A 38 -6.48 1.43 -4.13
N HIS A 39 -5.89 1.85 -5.25
CA HIS A 39 -4.79 2.81 -5.26
C HIS A 39 -5.21 4.16 -4.69
N TYR A 40 -6.37 4.66 -5.08
CA TYR A 40 -6.90 5.92 -4.56
C TYR A 40 -7.18 5.87 -3.06
N ALA A 41 -7.82 4.80 -2.57
CA ALA A 41 -8.09 4.61 -1.14
C ALA A 41 -6.80 4.52 -0.31
N ASN A 42 -5.78 3.82 -0.81
CA ASN A 42 -4.49 3.72 -0.16
C ASN A 42 -3.78 5.08 -0.10
N THR A 43 -3.81 5.87 -1.16
CA THR A 43 -3.24 7.22 -1.17
C THR A 43 -3.94 8.15 -0.19
N GLN A 44 -5.28 8.12 -0.13
CA GLN A 44 -6.03 8.89 0.86
C GLN A 44 -5.69 8.50 2.30
N LYS A 45 -5.49 7.21 2.56
CA LYS A 45 -5.06 6.73 3.87
C LYS A 45 -3.71 7.32 4.28
N VAL A 46 -2.74 7.36 3.36
CA VAL A 46 -1.42 7.96 3.60
C VAL A 46 -1.56 9.43 3.99
N VAL A 47 -2.32 10.20 3.21
CA VAL A 47 -2.54 11.63 3.48
C VAL A 47 -3.17 11.84 4.86
N ARG A 48 -4.23 11.12 5.18
CA ARG A 48 -4.89 11.22 6.50
C ARG A 48 -3.97 10.83 7.66
N THR A 49 -3.17 9.80 7.49
CA THR A 49 -2.22 9.36 8.52
C THR A 49 -1.13 10.40 8.73
N LEU A 50 -0.65 11.01 7.65
CA LEU A 50 0.34 12.09 7.71
C LEU A 50 -0.24 13.35 8.37
N ASP A 51 -1.45 13.74 8.00
CA ASP A 51 -2.18 14.86 8.58
C ASP A 51 -2.36 14.68 10.10
N SER A 52 -2.83 13.51 10.52
CA SER A 52 -2.93 13.16 11.95
C SER A 52 -1.59 13.18 12.68
N SER A 53 -0.49 12.82 12.00
CA SER A 53 0.86 12.88 12.58
C SER A 53 1.36 14.33 12.74
N LEU A 54 0.98 15.21 11.82
CA LEU A 54 1.28 16.64 11.88
C LEU A 54 0.47 17.31 13.00
N ASP A 55 -0.81 16.99 13.16
CA ASP A 55 -1.64 17.48 14.26
C ASP A 55 -1.07 17.04 15.61
N ALA A 56 -0.66 15.78 15.73
CA ALA A 56 -0.03 15.27 16.95
C ALA A 56 1.31 15.98 17.24
N LEU A 57 2.09 16.29 16.21
CA LEU A 57 3.32 17.09 16.34
C LEU A 57 3.00 18.50 16.86
N GLN A 58 2.00 19.16 16.28
CA GLN A 58 1.58 20.51 16.66
C GLN A 58 1.13 20.55 18.12
N VAL A 59 0.25 19.64 18.54
CA VAL A 59 -0.21 19.53 19.94
C VAL A 59 0.98 19.28 20.88
N ARG A 60 1.90 18.39 20.50
CA ARG A 60 3.08 18.06 21.30
C ARG A 60 4.03 19.26 21.44
N THR A 61 4.22 20.01 20.37
CA THR A 61 5.08 21.21 20.38
C THR A 61 4.47 22.34 21.24
N MET A 62 3.14 22.47 21.20
CA MET A 62 2.44 23.45 22.04
C MET A 62 2.38 23.05 23.51
N SER A 63 2.35 21.76 23.84
CA SER A 63 2.18 21.26 25.21
C SER A 63 3.49 21.07 25.97
N LYS A 64 4.62 20.97 25.27
CA LYS A 64 5.95 20.76 25.85
C LYS A 64 6.88 21.91 25.46
N ALA A 65 7.59 22.45 26.45
CA ALA A 65 8.69 23.36 26.20
C ALA A 65 9.89 22.62 25.59
N GLY A 66 9.83 22.33 24.31
CA GLY A 66 10.88 21.59 23.57
C GLY A 66 10.54 21.43 22.11
N SER A 67 11.56 21.35 21.27
CA SER A 67 11.40 21.07 19.85
C SER A 67 10.96 19.60 19.63
N SER A 68 10.04 19.39 18.73
CA SER A 68 9.64 18.05 18.26
C SER A 68 9.76 18.00 16.75
N TYR A 69 10.25 16.89 16.24
CA TYR A 69 10.54 16.69 14.83
C TYR A 69 9.74 15.51 14.30
N LEU A 70 9.11 15.67 13.15
CA LEU A 70 8.46 14.59 12.41
C LEU A 70 9.43 14.06 11.36
N TYR A 71 9.75 12.78 11.48
CA TYR A 71 10.58 12.08 10.52
C TYR A 71 9.72 11.19 9.63
N ILE A 72 9.93 11.31 8.33
CA ILE A 72 9.36 10.42 7.31
C ILE A 72 10.55 9.67 6.70
N TYR A 73 10.52 8.36 6.79
CA TYR A 73 11.63 7.52 6.35
C TYR A 73 11.12 6.27 5.65
N LYS A 74 11.97 5.67 4.83
CA LYS A 74 11.69 4.47 4.07
C LYS A 74 12.47 3.30 4.67
N LEU A 75 11.82 2.17 4.84
CA LEU A 75 12.39 0.88 5.14
C LEU A 75 12.01 -0.13 4.05
N ASP A 76 12.61 -1.33 4.07
CA ASP A 76 12.40 -2.40 3.07
C ASP A 76 10.93 -2.67 2.74
N ASN A 77 10.03 -2.55 3.69
CA ASN A 77 8.62 -2.92 3.58
C ASN A 77 7.65 -1.73 3.49
N GLY A 78 8.14 -0.49 3.34
CA GLY A 78 7.31 0.70 3.16
C GLY A 78 7.84 1.97 3.80
N TYR A 79 6.98 2.99 3.81
CA TYR A 79 7.25 4.29 4.40
C TYR A 79 6.65 4.38 5.80
N TYR A 80 7.39 5.00 6.69
CA TYR A 80 7.03 5.17 8.09
C TYR A 80 7.16 6.63 8.51
N THR A 81 6.42 6.98 9.56
CA THR A 81 6.56 8.28 10.21
C THR A 81 6.73 8.10 11.71
N ARG A 82 7.54 8.97 12.31
CA ARG A 82 7.77 8.98 13.75
C ARG A 82 8.05 10.41 14.25
N VAL A 83 7.50 10.73 15.41
CA VAL A 83 7.78 12.01 16.09
C VAL A 83 8.81 11.79 17.17
N LEU A 84 9.92 12.51 17.09
CA LEU A 84 11.02 12.47 18.06
C LEU A 84 11.25 13.88 18.65
N SER A 85 11.79 13.92 19.86
CA SER A 85 12.20 15.17 20.50
C SER A 85 13.62 15.59 20.11
N ASP A 86 14.39 14.67 19.56
CA ASP A 86 15.78 14.91 19.16
C ASP A 86 15.87 15.27 17.69
N ASN A 87 16.75 16.21 17.35
CA ASN A 87 17.12 16.45 15.97
C ASN A 87 18.19 15.41 15.56
N LEU A 88 17.79 14.50 14.70
CA LEU A 88 18.70 13.52 14.09
C LEU A 88 19.36 14.21 12.89
N GLY A 89 20.57 14.64 12.97
CA GLY A 89 21.29 15.27 11.85
C GLY A 89 21.47 14.34 10.63
N SER A 90 21.37 13.02 10.85
CA SER A 90 21.43 11.96 9.83
C SER A 90 20.47 10.83 10.19
N PHE A 91 20.31 9.87 9.30
CA PHE A 91 19.52 8.66 9.54
C PHE A 91 20.13 7.85 10.69
N ASP A 92 19.32 7.41 11.62
CA ASP A 92 19.72 6.64 12.81
C ASP A 92 18.87 5.36 12.89
N ASP A 93 19.45 4.22 12.54
CA ASP A 93 18.82 2.90 12.54
C ASP A 93 18.26 2.50 13.90
N THR A 94 18.80 3.06 14.99
CA THR A 94 18.35 2.73 16.34
C THR A 94 17.08 3.47 16.71
N LYS A 95 16.83 4.64 16.12
CA LYS A 95 15.69 5.52 16.39
C LYS A 95 14.61 5.47 15.30
N LEU A 96 14.98 5.20 14.07
CA LEU A 96 14.08 5.13 12.91
C LEU A 96 13.81 3.67 12.50
N THR A 97 13.08 2.98 13.35
CA THR A 97 12.76 1.55 13.24
C THR A 97 11.33 1.33 12.71
N SER A 98 10.95 0.07 12.51
CA SER A 98 9.59 -0.32 12.13
C SER A 98 8.52 -0.05 13.21
N ASP A 99 8.92 0.44 14.41
CA ASP A 99 7.99 0.85 15.47
C ASP A 99 7.29 2.19 15.18
N GLY A 100 7.71 2.89 14.14
CA GLY A 100 7.01 4.07 13.64
C GLY A 100 5.62 3.75 13.07
N THR A 101 4.80 4.77 12.88
CA THR A 101 3.50 4.61 12.21
C THR A 101 3.72 4.34 10.73
N LYS A 102 3.28 3.18 10.24
CA LYS A 102 3.39 2.84 8.83
C LYS A 102 2.41 3.68 8.00
N LEU A 103 2.94 4.42 7.04
CA LEU A 103 2.16 5.23 6.10
C LEU A 103 1.63 4.38 4.94
N CYS A 104 2.52 3.68 4.25
CA CYS A 104 2.17 2.85 3.10
C CYS A 104 3.25 1.80 2.81
N ASN A 105 2.90 0.88 1.91
CA ASN A 105 3.86 -0.05 1.30
C ASN A 105 4.62 0.64 0.16
N ASN A 106 5.66 -0.01 -0.37
CA ASN A 106 6.48 0.49 -1.49
C ASN A 106 5.72 0.72 -2.81
N THR A 107 4.44 0.34 -2.87
CA THR A 107 3.57 0.59 -4.04
C THR A 107 3.29 2.08 -4.26
N ILE A 108 3.28 2.88 -3.19
CA ILE A 108 3.09 4.33 -3.23
C ILE A 108 4.45 4.98 -3.00
N LYS A 109 4.85 5.86 -3.91
CA LYS A 109 6.11 6.60 -3.82
C LYS A 109 5.88 7.94 -3.17
N ILE A 110 6.60 8.23 -2.10
CA ILE A 110 6.61 9.53 -1.44
C ILE A 110 7.80 10.31 -1.98
N ARG A 111 7.56 11.49 -2.53
CA ARG A 111 8.58 12.39 -3.07
C ARG A 111 8.65 13.66 -2.23
N LYS A 112 9.86 14.18 -2.13
CA LYS A 112 10.10 15.47 -1.50
C LYS A 112 9.75 16.58 -2.52
N ASP A 113 8.95 17.53 -2.10
CA ASP A 113 8.75 18.83 -2.76
C ASP A 113 7.79 18.87 -3.96
N SER A 114 7.82 17.95 -4.93
CA SER A 114 6.92 17.99 -6.08
C SER A 114 6.75 16.62 -6.74
N SER A 115 5.83 16.52 -7.71
CA SER A 115 5.66 15.28 -8.49
C SER A 115 6.90 14.86 -9.28
N THR A 116 7.86 15.80 -9.47
CA THR A 116 9.13 15.59 -10.17
C THR A 116 10.33 15.53 -9.20
N GLY A 117 10.11 15.80 -7.90
CA GLY A 117 11.15 15.77 -6.87
C GLY A 117 11.73 14.38 -6.63
N ASP A 118 12.84 14.32 -5.92
CA ASP A 118 13.50 13.08 -5.58
C ASP A 118 12.60 12.21 -4.69
N GLU A 119 12.52 10.93 -5.02
CA GLU A 119 11.87 9.94 -4.17
C GLU A 119 12.69 9.77 -2.88
N LEU A 120 12.00 9.63 -1.74
CA LEU A 120 12.65 9.24 -0.50
C LEU A 120 13.20 7.82 -0.68
N THR A 121 14.52 7.72 -0.76
CA THR A 121 15.24 6.47 -0.86
C THR A 121 15.69 6.00 0.51
N GLU A 122 16.03 4.73 0.59
CA GLU A 122 16.71 4.22 1.78
C GLU A 122 18.07 4.90 1.91
N PRO A 123 18.49 5.26 3.10
CA PRO A 123 19.84 5.72 3.33
C PRO A 123 20.81 4.58 3.02
N GLY A 124 21.75 4.81 2.13
CA GLY A 124 22.83 3.87 1.80
C GLY A 124 23.88 3.83 2.89
#